data_01758074069915c24fdbdefdddd984d0
#
_entry.id   01758074069915c24fdbdefdddd984d0
#
_cell.length_a   1.000
_cell.length_b   1.000
_cell.length_c   1.000
_cell.angle_alpha   90.00
_cell.angle_beta   90.00
_cell.angle_gamma   90.00
#
_symmetry.space_group_name_H-M   'P 1'
#
loop_
_entity.id
_entity.type
_entity.pdbx_description
1 polymer ?
#
loop_
_entity_poly.entity_id
_entity_poly.type
_entity_poly.pdbx_seq_one_letter_code
_entity_poly.pdbx_strand_id
1 'polypeptide(L)'
;MYFRDVIGQEEAKRFFIQQVQTGKLHHANLISGKAGYGGLTLGIALARYVQCENRQADDSCGACSSCRKFDKLAHPDTYFIYPTFTFKELSSDRIDSWRKVMAQTNGYFDIKTWLEFNKEKNAKIRAEDCEHIIKNFVLTSFEGKEKIQLIWMAEMMGAESNKLLKIFEEPPANSYFILITEEIELLLPTVISRCQTLKLNGIESSLLKAHLTEKMPDKKAEIDRAVPICHGNYLEAMALILDTQLNLNTAVYKWCKFIVNNAKSKNLENIAALVKFIDGLAGVSREEQKAFFQYFLHFLHETFLLKYTKHCNLADDLMKVAAFFAEKIEIDQIEALQRLTESAVYEIERNGNAKLILMNYAIKSSKVLNRIYFKELN
;
A
#
# COMPACT_ATOMS: atom_id res chain seq x y z
N MET A 1 16.48 1.33 -10.75
CA MET A 1 15.69 0.25 -10.13
C MET A 1 15.99 -1.05 -10.84
N TYR A 2 16.17 -2.09 -10.06
CA TYR A 2 16.47 -3.45 -10.46
C TYR A 2 15.45 -4.38 -9.85
N PHE A 3 15.38 -5.65 -10.27
CA PHE A 3 14.53 -6.64 -9.58
C PHE A 3 14.94 -6.83 -8.12
N ARG A 4 16.23 -6.73 -7.79
CA ARG A 4 16.72 -6.77 -6.41
C ARG A 4 16.24 -5.61 -5.54
N ASP A 5 15.86 -4.47 -6.14
CA ASP A 5 15.34 -3.30 -5.40
C ASP A 5 13.85 -3.46 -5.05
N VAL A 6 13.18 -4.47 -5.64
CA VAL A 6 11.78 -4.78 -5.32
C VAL A 6 11.75 -5.61 -4.04
N ILE A 7 11.10 -5.10 -3.01
CA ILE A 7 11.00 -5.77 -1.72
C ILE A 7 10.05 -6.95 -1.84
N GLY A 8 10.52 -8.17 -1.59
CA GLY A 8 9.75 -9.39 -1.78
C GLY A 8 9.31 -9.60 -3.23
N GLN A 9 8.08 -10.08 -3.46
CA GLN A 9 7.47 -10.30 -4.78
C GLN A 9 8.24 -11.32 -5.65
N GLU A 10 8.84 -12.35 -5.03
CA GLU A 10 9.73 -13.28 -5.72
C GLU A 10 9.05 -14.06 -6.86
N GLU A 11 7.78 -14.36 -6.73
CA GLU A 11 7.00 -15.04 -7.78
C GLU A 11 6.82 -14.12 -9.00
N ALA A 12 6.49 -12.86 -8.76
CA ALA A 12 6.31 -11.86 -9.80
C ALA A 12 7.62 -11.58 -10.56
N LYS A 13 8.74 -11.47 -9.84
CA LYS A 13 10.08 -11.31 -10.41
C LYS A 13 10.42 -12.50 -11.30
N ARG A 14 10.32 -13.73 -10.78
CA ARG A 14 10.61 -14.96 -11.53
C ARG A 14 9.72 -15.09 -12.77
N PHE A 15 8.44 -14.77 -12.63
CA PHE A 15 7.50 -14.79 -13.75
C PHE A 15 7.98 -13.86 -14.89
N PHE A 16 8.25 -12.59 -14.62
CA PHE A 16 8.67 -11.65 -15.67
C PHE A 16 10.05 -11.99 -16.24
N ILE A 17 11.01 -12.39 -15.41
CA ILE A 17 12.34 -12.81 -15.88
C ILE A 17 12.20 -13.98 -16.85
N GLN A 18 11.43 -15.00 -16.52
CA GLN A 18 11.19 -16.16 -17.38
C GLN A 18 10.50 -15.76 -18.68
N GLN A 19 9.47 -14.89 -18.63
CA GLN A 19 8.77 -14.43 -19.83
C GLN A 19 9.73 -13.70 -20.80
N VAL A 20 10.59 -12.83 -20.27
CA VAL A 20 11.59 -12.11 -21.09
C VAL A 20 12.64 -13.05 -21.64
N GLN A 21 13.20 -13.96 -20.85
CA GLN A 21 14.23 -14.91 -21.28
C GLN A 21 13.73 -15.89 -22.36
N THR A 22 12.46 -16.28 -22.28
CA THR A 22 11.85 -17.19 -23.24
C THR A 22 11.24 -16.49 -24.46
N GLY A 23 11.30 -15.15 -24.53
CA GLY A 23 10.69 -14.35 -25.59
C GLY A 23 9.15 -14.41 -25.61
N LYS A 24 8.54 -14.74 -24.48
CA LYS A 24 7.07 -14.89 -24.33
C LYS A 24 6.42 -13.76 -23.55
N LEU A 25 7.15 -12.65 -23.30
CA LEU A 25 6.56 -11.50 -22.61
C LEU A 25 5.38 -10.97 -23.43
N HIS A 26 4.23 -10.88 -22.77
CA HIS A 26 3.03 -10.34 -23.42
C HIS A 26 3.25 -8.86 -23.78
N HIS A 27 2.69 -8.39 -24.89
CA HIS A 27 2.84 -7.01 -25.33
C HIS A 27 2.21 -5.99 -24.35
N ALA A 28 1.16 -6.36 -23.62
CA ALA A 28 0.53 -5.52 -22.62
C ALA A 28 0.47 -6.26 -21.25
N ASN A 29 1.19 -5.75 -20.26
CA ASN A 29 1.28 -6.33 -18.91
C ASN A 29 0.63 -5.36 -17.92
N LEU A 30 -0.32 -5.83 -17.14
CA LEU A 30 -0.99 -5.08 -16.10
C LEU A 30 -0.56 -5.57 -14.70
N ILE A 31 0.17 -4.74 -13.98
CA ILE A 31 0.60 -5.01 -12.61
C ILE A 31 -0.41 -4.33 -11.68
N SER A 32 -1.17 -5.12 -10.93
CA SER A 32 -2.21 -4.64 -10.01
C SER A 32 -1.81 -4.88 -8.57
N GLY A 33 -1.90 -3.86 -7.73
CA GLY A 33 -1.64 -3.94 -6.29
C GLY A 33 -1.49 -2.58 -5.65
N LYS A 34 -1.69 -2.48 -4.33
CA LYS A 34 -1.57 -1.23 -3.58
C LYS A 34 -0.17 -0.61 -3.73
N ALA A 35 -0.06 0.72 -3.62
CA ALA A 35 1.17 1.50 -3.81
C ALA A 35 2.39 0.93 -3.08
N GLY A 36 2.26 0.55 -1.83
CA GLY A 36 3.34 -0.01 -1.02
C GLY A 36 3.75 -1.45 -1.34
N TYR A 37 3.13 -2.11 -2.33
CA TYR A 37 3.49 -3.49 -2.73
C TYR A 37 4.61 -3.57 -3.77
N GLY A 38 5.08 -2.42 -4.28
CA GLY A 38 6.23 -2.34 -5.17
C GLY A 38 5.92 -2.48 -6.66
N GLY A 39 4.66 -2.28 -7.08
CA GLY A 39 4.24 -2.40 -8.49
C GLY A 39 5.00 -1.49 -9.44
N LEU A 40 5.22 -0.22 -9.06
CA LEU A 40 5.96 0.74 -9.89
C LEU A 40 7.44 0.35 -10.00
N THR A 41 8.08 -0.02 -8.88
CA THR A 41 9.48 -0.47 -8.86
C THR A 41 9.65 -1.72 -9.73
N LEU A 42 8.73 -2.68 -9.64
CA LEU A 42 8.70 -3.90 -10.45
C LEU A 42 8.54 -3.59 -11.94
N GLY A 43 7.61 -2.68 -12.31
CA GLY A 43 7.39 -2.27 -13.70
C GLY A 43 8.62 -1.63 -14.32
N ILE A 44 9.34 -0.77 -13.57
CA ILE A 44 10.57 -0.15 -14.04
C ILE A 44 11.71 -1.16 -14.13
N ALA A 45 11.82 -2.09 -13.16
CA ALA A 45 12.80 -3.17 -13.23
C ALA A 45 12.57 -4.07 -14.44
N LEU A 46 11.31 -4.40 -14.75
CA LEU A 46 10.93 -5.12 -15.96
C LEU A 46 11.34 -4.36 -17.23
N ALA A 47 11.00 -3.07 -17.32
CA ALA A 47 11.37 -2.23 -18.46
C ALA A 47 12.90 -2.19 -18.66
N ARG A 48 13.64 -2.04 -17.57
CA ARG A 48 15.11 -2.08 -17.59
C ARG A 48 15.63 -3.44 -18.04
N TYR A 49 15.05 -4.53 -17.57
CA TYR A 49 15.48 -5.88 -17.93
C TYR A 49 15.22 -6.18 -19.41
N VAL A 50 14.07 -5.75 -19.94
CA VAL A 50 13.74 -5.86 -21.38
C VAL A 50 14.75 -5.10 -22.25
N GLN A 51 15.15 -3.89 -21.86
CA GLN A 51 16.10 -3.07 -22.61
C GLN A 51 17.58 -3.42 -22.36
N CYS A 52 17.87 -4.29 -21.37
CA CYS A 52 19.25 -4.61 -21.04
C CYS A 52 19.95 -5.40 -22.17
N GLU A 53 21.09 -4.90 -22.62
CA GLU A 53 21.89 -5.52 -23.70
C GLU A 53 22.59 -6.82 -23.24
N ASN A 54 22.84 -6.96 -21.95
CA ASN A 54 23.53 -8.11 -21.35
C ASN A 54 22.83 -8.58 -20.08
N ARG A 55 21.63 -9.17 -20.27
CA ARG A 55 20.78 -9.65 -19.16
C ARG A 55 21.49 -10.75 -18.35
N GLN A 56 21.46 -10.65 -17.05
CA GLN A 56 21.88 -11.71 -16.15
C GLN A 56 20.71 -12.70 -15.91
N ALA A 57 20.99 -13.78 -15.20
CA ALA A 57 19.98 -14.82 -14.93
C ALA A 57 18.77 -14.28 -14.16
N ASP A 58 18.99 -13.34 -13.26
CA ASP A 58 18.00 -12.83 -12.29
C ASP A 58 17.79 -11.31 -12.33
N ASP A 59 18.66 -10.56 -13.05
CA ASP A 59 18.52 -9.10 -13.12
C ASP A 59 19.18 -8.52 -14.38
N SER A 60 19.04 -7.22 -14.58
CA SER A 60 19.77 -6.43 -15.56
C SER A 60 21.25 -6.25 -15.17
N CYS A 61 22.16 -6.17 -16.14
CA CYS A 61 23.62 -6.15 -15.86
C CYS A 61 24.11 -4.90 -15.14
N GLY A 62 23.39 -3.77 -15.20
CA GLY A 62 23.79 -2.50 -14.59
C GLY A 62 24.93 -1.74 -15.28
N ALA A 63 25.63 -2.34 -16.23
CA ALA A 63 26.86 -1.78 -16.80
C ALA A 63 26.73 -1.35 -18.27
N CYS A 64 25.80 -1.92 -19.05
CA CYS A 64 25.61 -1.58 -20.45
C CYS A 64 25.09 -0.16 -20.66
N SER A 65 25.13 0.34 -21.89
CA SER A 65 24.65 1.67 -22.25
C SER A 65 23.20 1.90 -21.85
N SER A 66 22.33 0.95 -22.16
CA SER A 66 20.91 0.98 -21.78
C SER A 66 20.71 1.07 -20.27
N CYS A 67 21.39 0.23 -19.47
CA CYS A 67 21.28 0.27 -18.02
C CYS A 67 21.70 1.61 -17.42
N ARG A 68 22.78 2.25 -17.92
CA ARG A 68 23.21 3.57 -17.45
C ARG A 68 22.19 4.68 -17.75
N LYS A 69 21.45 4.56 -18.86
CA LYS A 69 20.35 5.48 -19.19
C LYS A 69 19.15 5.26 -18.27
N PHE A 70 18.86 4.00 -17.93
CA PHE A 70 17.82 3.68 -16.92
C PHE A 70 18.15 4.19 -15.52
N ASP A 71 19.41 4.29 -15.12
CA ASP A 71 19.80 4.89 -13.83
C ASP A 71 19.32 6.35 -13.73
N LYS A 72 19.20 7.03 -14.86
CA LYS A 72 18.71 8.40 -14.98
C LYS A 72 17.24 8.49 -15.44
N LEU A 73 16.56 7.36 -15.63
CA LEU A 73 15.23 7.28 -16.27
C LEU A 73 15.18 8.08 -17.60
N ALA A 74 16.19 7.88 -18.44
CA ALA A 74 16.41 8.65 -19.67
C ALA A 74 16.69 7.74 -20.88
N HIS A 75 16.19 6.51 -20.89
CA HIS A 75 16.29 5.62 -22.04
C HIS A 75 15.36 6.13 -23.16
N PRO A 76 15.87 6.37 -24.39
CA PRO A 76 15.11 7.03 -25.46
C PRO A 76 13.89 6.23 -25.96
N ASP A 77 13.92 4.89 -25.83
CA ASP A 77 12.84 4.00 -26.25
C ASP A 77 11.97 3.54 -25.07
N THR A 78 12.06 4.23 -23.92
CA THR A 78 11.20 3.97 -22.75
C THR A 78 10.49 5.25 -22.35
N TYR A 79 9.17 5.25 -22.43
CA TYR A 79 8.32 6.38 -22.19
C TYR A 79 7.53 6.17 -20.89
N PHE A 80 7.37 7.25 -20.13
CA PHE A 80 6.65 7.23 -18.86
C PHE A 80 5.41 8.10 -18.99
N ILE A 81 4.25 7.55 -18.61
CA ILE A 81 3.00 8.28 -18.41
C ILE A 81 2.59 8.14 -16.96
N TYR A 82 2.22 9.25 -16.38
CA TYR A 82 1.76 9.37 -14.99
C TYR A 82 0.83 10.57 -14.88
N PRO A 83 0.01 10.66 -13.81
CA PRO A 83 -0.94 11.74 -13.66
C PRO A 83 -0.28 13.12 -13.59
N THR A 84 -0.79 14.07 -14.40
CA THR A 84 -0.38 15.47 -14.43
C THR A 84 -1.47 16.39 -13.88
N PHE A 85 -1.18 17.67 -13.66
CA PHE A 85 -1.97 18.53 -12.81
C PHE A 85 -2.84 19.52 -13.60
N THR A 86 -2.30 20.13 -14.66
CA THR A 86 -2.98 21.18 -15.42
C THR A 86 -3.43 20.69 -16.78
N PHE A 87 -4.41 21.40 -17.35
CA PHE A 87 -4.89 21.14 -18.71
C PHE A 87 -3.78 21.39 -19.73
N LYS A 88 -3.61 20.48 -20.68
CA LYS A 88 -2.55 20.45 -21.73
C LYS A 88 -1.13 20.12 -21.22
N GLU A 89 -0.92 19.86 -19.95
CA GLU A 89 0.37 19.40 -19.45
C GLU A 89 0.53 17.89 -19.74
N LEU A 90 1.61 17.51 -20.39
CA LEU A 90 1.99 16.14 -20.66
C LEU A 90 2.87 15.59 -19.53
N SER A 91 2.89 14.28 -19.36
CA SER A 91 3.80 13.62 -18.41
C SER A 91 5.27 13.97 -18.71
N SER A 92 5.65 14.15 -19.98
CA SER A 92 6.99 14.59 -20.38
C SER A 92 7.41 15.93 -19.79
N ASP A 93 6.46 16.84 -19.56
CA ASP A 93 6.74 18.18 -19.06
C ASP A 93 7.13 18.16 -17.56
N ARG A 94 6.80 17.10 -16.86
CA ARG A 94 7.12 16.87 -15.44
C ARG A 94 8.21 15.81 -15.19
N ILE A 95 8.96 15.45 -16.21
CA ILE A 95 9.96 14.36 -16.11
C ILE A 95 11.01 14.61 -15.03
N ASP A 96 11.40 15.85 -14.79
CA ASP A 96 12.38 16.18 -13.75
C ASP A 96 11.81 16.01 -12.33
N SER A 97 10.54 16.36 -12.11
CA SER A 97 9.84 16.07 -10.85
C SER A 97 9.71 14.56 -10.64
N TRP A 98 9.33 13.83 -11.70
CA TRP A 98 9.24 12.38 -11.69
C TRP A 98 10.57 11.72 -11.29
N ARG A 99 11.65 12.10 -11.96
CA ARG A 99 13.01 11.60 -11.65
C ARG A 99 13.41 11.86 -10.19
N LYS A 100 13.10 13.05 -9.66
CA LYS A 100 13.41 13.41 -8.27
C LYS A 100 12.65 12.53 -7.27
N VAL A 101 11.34 12.36 -7.43
CA VAL A 101 10.54 11.50 -6.55
C VAL A 101 11.02 10.05 -6.65
N MET A 102 11.25 9.55 -7.84
CA MET A 102 11.75 8.20 -8.07
C MET A 102 13.11 7.96 -7.40
N ALA A 103 14.02 8.93 -7.45
CA ALA A 103 15.33 8.85 -6.78
C ALA A 103 15.21 8.85 -5.25
N GLN A 104 14.27 9.59 -4.68
CA GLN A 104 14.05 9.67 -3.24
C GLN A 104 13.35 8.45 -2.66
N THR A 105 12.43 7.86 -3.42
CA THR A 105 11.51 6.83 -2.91
C THR A 105 11.80 5.44 -3.46
N ASN A 106 12.71 5.33 -4.42
CA ASN A 106 12.97 4.10 -5.18
C ASN A 106 11.69 3.49 -5.81
N GLY A 107 10.73 4.35 -6.20
CA GLY A 107 9.45 3.95 -6.77
C GLY A 107 8.39 3.50 -5.76
N TYR A 108 8.68 3.59 -4.46
CA TYR A 108 7.72 3.35 -3.39
C TYR A 108 7.09 4.67 -2.94
N PHE A 109 6.06 5.10 -3.64
CA PHE A 109 5.23 6.27 -3.30
C PHE A 109 3.83 6.11 -3.90
N ASP A 110 2.87 6.81 -3.34
CA ASP A 110 1.48 6.86 -3.75
C ASP A 110 1.12 8.17 -4.46
N ILE A 111 -0.11 8.27 -4.94
CA ILE A 111 -0.60 9.49 -5.59
C ILE A 111 -0.59 10.70 -4.64
N LYS A 112 -0.80 10.50 -3.33
CA LYS A 112 -0.76 11.56 -2.33
C LYS A 112 0.64 12.16 -2.25
N THR A 113 1.65 11.33 -2.13
CA THR A 113 3.06 11.75 -2.13
C THR A 113 3.42 12.53 -3.41
N TRP A 114 2.93 12.05 -4.57
CA TRP A 114 3.14 12.72 -5.86
C TRP A 114 2.51 14.11 -5.91
N LEU A 115 1.28 14.26 -5.40
CA LEU A 115 0.57 15.54 -5.30
C LEU A 115 1.29 16.50 -4.34
N GLU A 116 1.65 16.05 -3.15
CA GLU A 116 2.34 16.85 -2.13
C GLU A 116 3.70 17.33 -2.62
N PHE A 117 4.48 16.47 -3.26
CA PHE A 117 5.79 16.82 -3.81
C PHE A 117 5.69 17.97 -4.83
N ASN A 118 4.64 17.95 -5.66
CA ASN A 118 4.41 19.00 -6.66
C ASN A 118 3.57 20.17 -6.15
N LYS A 119 3.11 20.16 -4.88
CA LYS A 119 2.22 21.16 -4.25
C LYS A 119 0.88 21.30 -4.99
N GLU A 120 0.34 20.21 -5.45
CA GLU A 120 -0.88 20.11 -6.22
C GLU A 120 -1.98 19.38 -5.45
N LYS A 121 -3.24 19.54 -5.87
CA LYS A 121 -4.38 18.92 -5.17
C LYS A 121 -5.04 17.80 -5.94
N ASN A 122 -4.94 17.83 -7.26
CA ASN A 122 -5.57 16.86 -8.15
C ASN A 122 -4.63 16.53 -9.30
N ALA A 123 -4.70 15.29 -9.76
CA ALA A 123 -3.96 14.84 -10.93
C ALA A 123 -4.83 13.92 -11.79
N LYS A 124 -4.54 13.80 -13.08
CA LYS A 124 -5.23 12.94 -14.03
C LYS A 124 -4.33 12.61 -15.22
N ILE A 125 -4.47 11.43 -15.79
CA ILE A 125 -3.94 11.12 -17.11
C ILE A 125 -4.99 11.54 -18.15
N ARG A 126 -4.58 12.32 -19.14
CA ARG A 126 -5.50 12.98 -20.07
C ARG A 126 -5.45 12.37 -21.47
N ALA A 127 -6.40 12.81 -22.27
CA ALA A 127 -6.51 12.41 -23.68
C ALA A 127 -5.23 12.68 -24.48
N GLU A 128 -4.58 13.81 -24.21
CA GLU A 128 -3.34 14.23 -24.85
C GLU A 128 -2.18 13.27 -24.55
N ASP A 129 -2.10 12.75 -23.32
CA ASP A 129 -1.13 11.71 -22.98
C ASP A 129 -1.38 10.42 -23.76
N CYS A 130 -2.65 9.99 -23.89
CA CYS A 130 -3.01 8.82 -24.70
C CYS A 130 -2.68 9.02 -26.19
N GLU A 131 -2.91 10.21 -26.74
CA GLU A 131 -2.52 10.54 -28.12
C GLU A 131 -1.00 10.57 -28.29
N HIS A 132 -0.27 11.03 -27.28
CA HIS A 132 1.19 11.04 -27.29
C HIS A 132 1.75 9.61 -27.30
N ILE A 133 1.13 8.68 -26.54
CA ILE A 133 1.48 7.25 -26.60
C ILE A 133 1.37 6.74 -28.03
N ILE A 134 0.22 6.96 -28.68
CA ILE A 134 -0.02 6.47 -30.06
C ILE A 134 1.03 7.03 -31.01
N LYS A 135 1.31 8.33 -30.95
CA LYS A 135 2.33 8.99 -31.79
C LYS A 135 3.73 8.40 -31.57
N ASN A 136 4.14 8.19 -30.34
CA ASN A 136 5.45 7.61 -30.01
C ASN A 136 5.62 6.20 -30.58
N PHE A 137 4.55 5.41 -30.62
CA PHE A 137 4.62 4.03 -31.10
C PHE A 137 4.55 3.89 -32.64
N VAL A 138 4.11 4.90 -33.35
CA VAL A 138 4.20 4.94 -34.82
C VAL A 138 5.64 5.16 -35.29
N LEU A 139 6.47 5.85 -34.51
CA LEU A 139 7.88 6.10 -34.82
C LEU A 139 8.70 4.80 -34.69
N THR A 140 9.81 4.67 -35.38
CA THR A 140 10.78 3.57 -35.18
C THR A 140 11.50 3.73 -33.85
N SER A 141 12.02 2.62 -33.30
CA SER A 141 12.88 2.68 -32.09
C SER A 141 14.16 3.47 -32.41
N PHE A 142 14.66 4.21 -31.41
CA PHE A 142 15.82 5.08 -31.59
C PHE A 142 17.15 4.33 -31.42
N GLU A 143 17.29 3.57 -30.34
CA GLU A 143 18.52 2.81 -30.02
C GLU A 143 18.23 1.35 -29.68
N GLY A 144 17.09 1.09 -29.03
CA GLY A 144 16.70 -0.23 -28.59
C GLY A 144 16.09 -1.07 -29.69
N LYS A 145 15.99 -2.36 -29.42
CA LYS A 145 15.20 -3.27 -30.25
C LYS A 145 13.72 -3.15 -29.92
N GLU A 146 13.43 -2.87 -28.63
CA GLU A 146 12.10 -2.82 -28.08
C GLU A 146 11.70 -1.38 -27.69
N LYS A 147 10.41 -1.07 -27.81
CA LYS A 147 9.79 0.14 -27.24
C LYS A 147 8.96 -0.19 -26.04
N ILE A 148 9.09 0.60 -24.99
CA ILE A 148 8.35 0.38 -23.77
C ILE A 148 7.56 1.63 -23.37
N GLN A 149 6.27 1.44 -23.11
CA GLN A 149 5.41 2.42 -22.48
C GLN A 149 5.06 1.97 -21.07
N LEU A 150 5.52 2.69 -20.08
CA LEU A 150 5.12 2.49 -18.71
C LEU A 150 4.06 3.52 -18.33
N ILE A 151 2.91 3.05 -17.80
CA ILE A 151 1.78 3.89 -17.37
C ILE A 151 1.55 3.63 -15.89
N TRP A 152 1.87 4.62 -15.06
CA TRP A 152 1.61 4.56 -13.62
C TRP A 152 0.26 5.18 -13.30
N MET A 153 -0.51 4.57 -12.39
CA MET A 153 -1.90 4.93 -12.05
C MET A 153 -2.82 4.85 -13.28
N ALA A 154 -2.77 3.71 -13.96
CA ALA A 154 -3.48 3.50 -15.22
C ALA A 154 -5.00 3.71 -15.10
N GLU A 155 -5.60 3.47 -13.93
CA GLU A 155 -7.00 3.76 -13.61
C GLU A 155 -7.35 5.25 -13.76
N MET A 156 -6.39 6.14 -13.62
CA MET A 156 -6.61 7.59 -13.76
C MET A 156 -6.76 8.05 -15.23
N MET A 157 -6.59 7.16 -16.19
CA MET A 157 -6.97 7.42 -17.60
C MET A 157 -8.49 7.46 -17.79
N GLY A 158 -9.25 6.69 -16.99
CA GLY A 158 -10.69 6.59 -17.15
C GLY A 158 -11.10 6.24 -18.60
N ALA A 159 -12.09 6.97 -19.13
CA ALA A 159 -12.61 6.77 -20.48
C ALA A 159 -11.58 7.03 -21.60
N GLU A 160 -10.53 7.82 -21.36
CA GLU A 160 -9.50 8.13 -22.34
C GLU A 160 -8.69 6.89 -22.74
N SER A 161 -8.66 5.86 -21.88
CA SER A 161 -8.01 4.58 -22.17
C SER A 161 -8.60 3.86 -23.40
N ASN A 162 -9.85 4.19 -23.81
CA ASN A 162 -10.43 3.66 -25.04
C ASN A 162 -9.61 4.00 -26.29
N LYS A 163 -8.89 5.13 -26.31
CA LYS A 163 -8.01 5.52 -27.41
C LYS A 163 -6.86 4.52 -27.62
N LEU A 164 -6.47 3.80 -26.56
CA LEU A 164 -5.38 2.84 -26.60
C LEU A 164 -5.79 1.42 -26.98
N LEU A 165 -7.09 1.12 -27.07
CA LEU A 165 -7.58 -0.24 -27.34
C LEU A 165 -7.03 -0.81 -28.63
N LYS A 166 -7.00 -0.01 -29.72
CA LYS A 166 -6.47 -0.46 -31.01
C LYS A 166 -4.98 -0.85 -30.93
N ILE A 167 -4.17 -0.08 -30.20
CA ILE A 167 -2.72 -0.37 -30.07
C ILE A 167 -2.47 -1.54 -29.11
N PHE A 168 -3.39 -1.82 -28.20
CA PHE A 168 -3.34 -3.02 -27.36
C PHE A 168 -3.81 -4.29 -28.11
N GLU A 169 -4.67 -4.16 -29.12
CA GLU A 169 -5.10 -5.27 -29.98
C GLU A 169 -4.04 -5.62 -31.02
N GLU A 170 -3.52 -4.60 -31.67
CA GLU A 170 -2.56 -4.71 -32.79
C GLU A 170 -1.29 -3.89 -32.46
N PRO A 171 -0.47 -4.35 -31.49
CA PRO A 171 0.72 -3.62 -31.10
C PRO A 171 1.76 -3.60 -32.22
N PRO A 172 2.48 -2.49 -32.40
CA PRO A 172 3.66 -2.48 -33.27
C PRO A 172 4.67 -3.54 -32.84
N ALA A 173 5.42 -4.08 -33.76
CA ALA A 173 6.44 -5.08 -33.48
C ALA A 173 7.43 -4.56 -32.38
N ASN A 174 7.84 -5.45 -31.51
CA ASN A 174 8.79 -5.16 -30.42
C ASN A 174 8.32 -4.00 -29.49
N SER A 175 7.02 -3.91 -29.24
CA SER A 175 6.41 -2.89 -28.40
C SER A 175 5.79 -3.52 -27.16
N TYR A 176 6.09 -2.96 -25.98
CA TYR A 176 5.58 -3.44 -24.70
C TYR A 176 4.92 -2.32 -23.91
N PHE A 177 3.76 -2.62 -23.35
CA PHE A 177 3.02 -1.75 -22.44
C PHE A 177 3.08 -2.36 -21.03
N ILE A 178 3.47 -1.56 -20.06
CA ILE A 178 3.50 -1.92 -18.63
C ILE A 178 2.57 -0.96 -17.92
N LEU A 179 1.38 -1.45 -17.58
CA LEU A 179 0.37 -0.69 -16.84
C LEU A 179 0.49 -1.03 -15.38
N ILE A 180 0.47 -0.02 -14.52
CA ILE A 180 0.49 -0.17 -13.06
C ILE A 180 -0.77 0.48 -12.50
N THR A 181 -1.55 -0.28 -11.74
CA THR A 181 -2.81 0.17 -11.14
C THR A 181 -2.90 -0.26 -9.68
N GLU A 182 -3.48 0.60 -8.86
CA GLU A 182 -3.82 0.27 -7.47
C GLU A 182 -5.25 -0.28 -7.37
N GLU A 183 -6.15 0.20 -8.21
CA GLU A 183 -7.59 -0.12 -8.21
C GLU A 183 -8.00 -0.65 -9.59
N ILE A 184 -7.80 -1.96 -9.80
CA ILE A 184 -8.09 -2.61 -11.08
C ILE A 184 -9.57 -2.48 -11.48
N GLU A 185 -10.47 -2.37 -10.50
CA GLU A 185 -11.90 -2.22 -10.70
C GLU A 185 -12.28 -0.89 -11.36
N LEU A 186 -11.41 0.12 -11.30
CA LEU A 186 -11.59 1.42 -11.96
C LEU A 186 -11.11 1.42 -13.41
N LEU A 187 -10.37 0.40 -13.84
CA LEU A 187 -9.99 0.23 -15.24
C LEU A 187 -11.17 -0.30 -16.07
N LEU A 188 -11.23 0.12 -17.33
CA LEU A 188 -12.22 -0.42 -18.27
C LEU A 188 -12.00 -1.92 -18.49
N PRO A 189 -13.05 -2.76 -18.43
CA PRO A 189 -12.95 -4.19 -18.71
C PRO A 189 -12.33 -4.49 -20.09
N THR A 190 -12.53 -3.60 -21.06
CA THR A 190 -11.94 -3.69 -22.40
C THR A 190 -10.42 -3.54 -22.41
N VAL A 191 -9.84 -2.78 -21.49
CA VAL A 191 -8.38 -2.68 -21.30
C VAL A 191 -7.87 -3.93 -20.60
N ILE A 192 -8.51 -4.34 -19.49
CA ILE A 192 -8.11 -5.49 -18.68
C ILE A 192 -8.07 -6.77 -19.56
N SER A 193 -9.08 -6.98 -20.40
CA SER A 193 -9.18 -8.18 -21.26
C SER A 193 -8.05 -8.31 -22.30
N ARG A 194 -7.31 -7.24 -22.58
CA ARG A 194 -6.18 -7.20 -23.52
C ARG A 194 -4.83 -7.22 -22.84
N CYS A 195 -4.81 -7.22 -21.51
CA CYS A 195 -3.58 -7.23 -20.73
C CYS A 195 -3.36 -8.58 -20.06
N GLN A 196 -2.12 -9.01 -19.97
CA GLN A 196 -1.72 -10.06 -19.04
C GLN A 196 -1.65 -9.45 -17.64
N THR A 197 -2.61 -9.81 -16.78
CA THR A 197 -2.71 -9.26 -15.44
C THR A 197 -1.88 -10.07 -14.45
N LEU A 198 -1.04 -9.38 -13.68
CA LEU A 198 -0.32 -9.90 -12.54
C LEU A 198 -0.74 -9.14 -11.28
N LYS A 199 -1.35 -9.85 -10.35
CA LYS A 199 -1.75 -9.28 -9.05
C LYS A 199 -0.62 -9.42 -8.04
N LEU A 200 -0.22 -8.30 -7.44
CA LEU A 200 0.71 -8.28 -6.33
C LEU A 200 -0.04 -8.38 -5.00
N ASN A 201 0.45 -9.22 -4.13
CA ASN A 201 -0.01 -9.31 -2.76
C ASN A 201 0.88 -8.48 -1.84
N GLY A 202 0.45 -8.29 -0.59
CA GLY A 202 1.29 -7.68 0.44
C GLY A 202 2.64 -8.40 0.58
N ILE A 203 3.67 -7.63 0.84
CA ILE A 203 5.03 -8.15 1.08
C ILE A 203 4.98 -9.05 2.31
N GLU A 204 5.61 -10.20 2.25
CA GLU A 204 5.71 -11.12 3.38
C GLU A 204 6.35 -10.42 4.59
N SER A 205 5.73 -10.56 5.77
CA SER A 205 6.13 -9.84 6.98
C SER A 205 7.60 -10.07 7.36
N SER A 206 8.13 -11.26 7.15
CA SER A 206 9.53 -11.60 7.39
C SER A 206 10.48 -10.81 6.49
N LEU A 207 10.18 -10.72 5.20
CA LEU A 207 10.97 -9.98 4.20
C LEU A 207 10.87 -8.46 4.42
N LEU A 208 9.67 -7.96 4.70
CA LEU A 208 9.46 -6.56 5.01
C LEU A 208 10.21 -6.14 6.28
N LYS A 209 10.14 -6.96 7.35
CA LYS A 209 10.86 -6.74 8.59
C LYS A 209 12.38 -6.72 8.39
N ALA A 210 12.91 -7.69 7.65
CA ALA A 210 14.34 -7.76 7.34
C ALA A 210 14.81 -6.50 6.61
N HIS A 211 14.11 -6.11 5.54
CA HIS A 211 14.43 -4.90 4.78
C HIS A 211 14.38 -3.61 5.62
N LEU A 212 13.32 -3.46 6.44
CA LEU A 212 13.18 -2.28 7.30
C LEU A 212 14.24 -2.23 8.39
N THR A 213 14.61 -3.39 8.97
CA THR A 213 15.67 -3.48 10.01
C THR A 213 17.04 -3.12 9.41
N GLU A 214 17.35 -3.56 8.20
CA GLU A 214 18.56 -3.17 7.49
C GLU A 214 18.60 -1.67 7.21
N LYS A 215 17.48 -1.10 6.78
CA LYS A 215 17.37 0.34 6.46
C LYS A 215 17.36 1.24 7.68
N MET A 216 16.80 0.80 8.80
CA MET A 216 16.60 1.58 10.03
C MET A 216 16.92 0.75 11.29
N PRO A 217 18.20 0.39 11.52
CA PRO A 217 18.60 -0.49 12.62
C PRO A 217 18.24 0.07 14.01
N ASP A 218 18.19 1.38 14.13
CA ASP A 218 17.89 2.07 15.41
C ASP A 218 16.40 2.08 15.76
N LYS A 219 15.51 1.66 14.82
CA LYS A 219 14.04 1.68 15.01
C LYS A 219 13.42 0.29 15.12
N LYS A 220 14.16 -0.66 15.71
CA LYS A 220 13.72 -2.05 15.80
C LYS A 220 12.35 -2.21 16.51
N ALA A 221 12.13 -1.49 17.60
CA ALA A 221 10.88 -1.57 18.36
C ALA A 221 9.68 -1.03 17.57
N GLU A 222 9.89 0.02 16.77
CA GLU A 222 8.86 0.59 15.88
C GLU A 222 8.55 -0.36 14.73
N ILE A 223 9.56 -0.99 14.16
CA ILE A 223 9.42 -1.99 13.09
C ILE A 223 8.63 -3.20 13.59
N ASP A 224 8.96 -3.72 14.77
CA ASP A 224 8.27 -4.86 15.38
C ASP A 224 6.78 -4.57 15.63
N ARG A 225 6.41 -3.30 15.86
CA ARG A 225 5.03 -2.85 16.01
C ARG A 225 4.32 -2.61 14.67
N ALA A 226 5.03 -2.05 13.69
CA ALA A 226 4.45 -1.64 12.42
C ALA A 226 4.18 -2.82 11.47
N VAL A 227 5.12 -3.76 11.38
CA VAL A 227 5.06 -4.87 10.41
C VAL A 227 3.80 -5.73 10.56
N PRO A 228 3.33 -6.10 11.77
CA PRO A 228 2.11 -6.91 11.91
C PRO A 228 0.83 -6.23 11.43
N ILE A 229 0.78 -4.90 11.41
CA ILE A 229 -0.44 -4.13 11.14
C ILE A 229 -0.48 -3.47 9.76
N CYS A 230 0.67 -3.37 9.07
CA CYS A 230 0.73 -2.78 7.73
C CYS A 230 0.32 -3.75 6.60
N HIS A 231 -0.08 -5.00 6.93
CA HIS A 231 -0.52 -5.99 5.94
C HIS A 231 0.42 -6.14 4.74
N GLY A 232 1.73 -6.06 4.98
CA GLY A 232 2.75 -6.14 3.94
C GLY A 232 2.86 -4.89 3.05
N ASN A 233 2.29 -3.76 3.47
CA ASN A 233 2.41 -2.49 2.76
C ASN A 233 3.61 -1.69 3.30
N TYR A 234 4.64 -1.54 2.46
CA TYR A 234 5.86 -0.81 2.83
C TYR A 234 5.60 0.67 3.19
N LEU A 235 4.69 1.35 2.47
CA LEU A 235 4.38 2.76 2.74
C LEU A 235 3.66 2.93 4.08
N GLU A 236 2.70 2.05 4.36
CA GLU A 236 2.01 2.04 5.66
C GLU A 236 3.00 1.73 6.80
N ALA A 237 3.91 0.77 6.59
CA ALA A 237 4.96 0.47 7.58
C ALA A 237 5.86 1.67 7.83
N MET A 238 6.32 2.36 6.78
CA MET A 238 7.15 3.56 6.89
C MET A 238 6.43 4.69 7.62
N ALA A 239 5.16 4.95 7.31
CA ALA A 239 4.36 5.95 8.01
C ALA A 239 4.24 5.61 9.51
N LEU A 240 3.95 4.35 9.85
CA LEU A 240 3.86 3.89 11.24
C LEU A 240 5.20 4.00 12.00
N ILE A 241 6.34 3.84 11.33
CA ILE A 241 7.67 3.92 11.94
C ILE A 241 8.13 5.37 12.12
N LEU A 242 7.82 6.24 11.14
CA LEU A 242 8.35 7.61 11.11
C LEU A 242 7.45 8.64 11.77
N ASP A 243 6.13 8.46 11.71
CA ASP A 243 5.15 9.52 11.98
C ASP A 243 4.34 9.32 13.27
N THR A 244 4.58 8.24 14.02
CA THR A 244 3.79 7.97 15.23
C THR A 244 4.22 8.82 16.41
N GLN A 245 3.53 9.95 16.62
CA GLN A 245 3.46 10.62 17.93
C GLN A 245 2.64 9.78 18.92
N LEU A 246 1.75 8.92 18.42
CA LEU A 246 0.91 8.06 19.22
C LEU A 246 1.63 6.76 19.61
N ASN A 247 1.89 6.55 20.89
CA ASN A 247 2.36 5.25 21.36
C ASN A 247 1.19 4.24 21.32
N LEU A 248 1.11 3.46 20.22
CA LEU A 248 0.02 2.52 19.94
C LEU A 248 -0.18 1.50 21.08
N ASN A 249 0.91 0.97 21.65
CA ASN A 249 0.81 0.04 22.79
C ASN A 249 0.08 0.69 23.96
N THR A 250 0.51 1.88 24.35
CA THR A 250 -0.10 2.63 25.46
C THR A 250 -1.54 3.04 25.14
N ALA A 251 -1.81 3.41 23.89
CA ALA A 251 -3.15 3.81 23.47
C ALA A 251 -4.12 2.62 23.52
N VAL A 252 -3.74 1.45 22.98
CA VAL A 252 -4.55 0.23 23.02
C VAL A 252 -4.71 -0.28 24.44
N TYR A 253 -3.65 -0.26 25.26
CA TYR A 253 -3.73 -0.61 26.67
C TYR A 253 -4.77 0.25 27.43
N LYS A 254 -4.68 1.58 27.28
CA LYS A 254 -5.64 2.52 27.88
C LYS A 254 -7.06 2.28 27.36
N TRP A 255 -7.19 2.08 26.06
CA TRP A 255 -8.49 1.78 25.43
C TRP A 255 -9.14 0.54 26.02
N CYS A 256 -8.43 -0.58 26.08
CA CYS A 256 -8.91 -1.81 26.69
C CYS A 256 -9.37 -1.58 28.14
N LYS A 257 -8.57 -0.85 28.91
CA LYS A 257 -8.92 -0.50 30.30
C LYS A 257 -10.20 0.31 30.39
N PHE A 258 -10.39 1.30 29.51
CA PHE A 258 -11.58 2.13 29.50
C PHE A 258 -12.84 1.36 29.11
N ILE A 259 -12.80 0.54 28.05
CA ILE A 259 -13.97 -0.22 27.60
C ILE A 259 -14.38 -1.28 28.64
N VAL A 260 -13.42 -1.92 29.31
CA VAL A 260 -13.69 -2.88 30.38
C VAL A 260 -14.25 -2.18 31.63
N ASN A 261 -13.66 -1.06 32.03
CA ASN A 261 -14.14 -0.32 33.23
C ASN A 261 -15.53 0.26 33.00
N ASN A 262 -15.82 0.80 31.84
CA ASN A 262 -17.17 1.30 31.48
C ASN A 262 -18.19 0.16 31.37
N ALA A 263 -17.74 -1.05 31.06
CA ALA A 263 -18.57 -2.23 31.09
C ALA A 263 -18.93 -2.61 32.54
N LYS A 264 -18.01 -2.43 33.51
CA LYS A 264 -18.17 -2.81 34.92
C LYS A 264 -18.96 -1.80 35.75
N SER A 265 -18.70 -0.51 35.55
CA SER A 265 -19.32 0.55 36.34
C SER A 265 -19.45 1.84 35.57
N LYS A 266 -20.63 2.47 35.66
CA LYS A 266 -20.88 3.81 35.11
C LYS A 266 -20.37 4.90 36.08
N ASN A 267 -19.08 4.88 36.39
CA ASN A 267 -18.50 5.91 37.26
C ASN A 267 -18.16 7.14 36.38
N LEU A 268 -18.57 8.33 36.83
CA LEU A 268 -18.35 9.62 36.19
C LEU A 268 -16.87 9.90 35.92
N GLU A 269 -15.96 9.50 36.82
CA GLU A 269 -14.53 9.67 36.63
C GLU A 269 -13.99 8.85 35.47
N ASN A 270 -14.44 7.60 35.29
CA ASN A 270 -14.06 6.74 34.17
C ASN A 270 -14.58 7.30 32.85
N ILE A 271 -15.79 7.86 32.84
CA ILE A 271 -16.37 8.48 31.64
C ILE A 271 -15.57 9.74 31.27
N ALA A 272 -15.24 10.59 32.25
CA ALA A 272 -14.44 11.80 31.99
C ALA A 272 -13.04 11.47 31.45
N ALA A 273 -12.38 10.45 31.99
CA ALA A 273 -11.08 9.96 31.53
C ALA A 273 -11.16 9.40 30.10
N LEU A 274 -12.23 8.65 29.78
CA LEU A 274 -12.48 8.14 28.42
C LEU A 274 -12.71 9.30 27.43
N VAL A 275 -13.52 10.28 27.77
CA VAL A 275 -13.78 11.45 26.92
C VAL A 275 -12.47 12.19 26.63
N LYS A 276 -11.64 12.45 27.65
CA LYS A 276 -10.33 13.08 27.47
C LYS A 276 -9.40 12.28 26.57
N PHE A 277 -9.42 10.96 26.67
CA PHE A 277 -8.64 10.08 25.81
C PHE A 277 -9.14 10.14 24.37
N ILE A 278 -10.47 10.11 24.17
CA ILE A 278 -11.10 10.24 22.85
C ILE A 278 -10.77 11.60 22.22
N ASP A 279 -10.81 12.69 22.98
CA ASP A 279 -10.46 14.02 22.49
C ASP A 279 -8.98 14.07 22.04
N GLY A 280 -8.08 13.44 22.77
CA GLY A 280 -6.68 13.29 22.37
C GLY A 280 -6.53 12.51 21.07
N LEU A 281 -7.21 11.36 20.95
CA LEU A 281 -7.15 10.51 19.76
C LEU A 281 -7.88 11.14 18.54
N ALA A 282 -8.92 11.91 18.77
CA ALA A 282 -9.59 12.65 17.70
C ALA A 282 -8.77 13.84 17.18
N GLY A 283 -7.81 14.33 17.98
CA GLY A 283 -6.92 15.44 17.63
C GLY A 283 -5.67 15.05 16.82
N VAL A 284 -5.34 13.75 16.74
CA VAL A 284 -4.21 13.29 15.91
C VAL A 284 -4.59 13.14 14.43
N SER A 285 -3.61 12.90 13.58
CA SER A 285 -3.85 12.69 12.14
C SER A 285 -4.77 11.50 11.86
N ARG A 286 -5.42 11.49 10.70
CA ARG A 286 -6.29 10.37 10.31
C ARG A 286 -5.53 9.07 10.13
N GLU A 287 -4.31 9.16 9.67
CA GLU A 287 -3.39 8.04 9.55
C GLU A 287 -3.10 7.42 10.93
N GLU A 288 -2.87 8.23 11.95
CA GLU A 288 -2.69 7.75 13.32
C GLU A 288 -3.98 7.17 13.93
N GLN A 289 -5.15 7.77 13.63
CA GLN A 289 -6.45 7.21 14.05
C GLN A 289 -6.69 5.84 13.42
N LYS A 290 -6.39 5.70 12.13
CA LYS A 290 -6.45 4.43 11.41
C LYS A 290 -5.48 3.41 12.01
N ALA A 291 -4.23 3.82 12.23
CA ALA A 291 -3.20 2.99 12.85
C ALA A 291 -3.63 2.46 14.24
N PHE A 292 -4.28 3.29 15.06
CA PHE A 292 -4.83 2.87 16.33
C PHE A 292 -5.86 1.75 16.19
N PHE A 293 -6.82 1.86 15.28
CA PHE A 293 -7.82 0.83 15.06
C PHE A 293 -7.21 -0.44 14.45
N GLN A 294 -6.29 -0.33 13.51
CA GLN A 294 -5.58 -1.47 12.92
C GLN A 294 -4.74 -2.21 13.98
N TYR A 295 -4.08 -1.46 14.87
CA TYR A 295 -3.33 -2.06 15.97
C TYR A 295 -4.25 -2.72 16.99
N PHE A 296 -5.44 -2.19 17.22
CA PHE A 296 -6.44 -2.84 18.06
C PHE A 296 -7.00 -4.11 17.40
N LEU A 297 -7.20 -4.14 16.08
CA LEU A 297 -7.54 -5.38 15.36
C LEU A 297 -6.45 -6.44 15.51
N HIS A 298 -5.19 -6.05 15.38
CA HIS A 298 -4.06 -6.94 15.62
C HIS A 298 -4.07 -7.46 17.07
N PHE A 299 -4.31 -6.60 18.05
CA PHE A 299 -4.46 -7.01 19.45
C PHE A 299 -5.58 -8.04 19.63
N LEU A 300 -6.75 -7.86 19.04
CA LEU A 300 -7.86 -8.82 19.10
C LEU A 300 -7.49 -10.15 18.43
N HIS A 301 -6.81 -10.13 17.30
CA HIS A 301 -6.31 -11.32 16.61
C HIS A 301 -5.31 -12.10 17.47
N GLU A 302 -4.31 -11.43 18.03
CA GLU A 302 -3.33 -12.05 18.92
C GLU A 302 -3.97 -12.60 20.21
N THR A 303 -4.99 -11.89 20.74
CA THR A 303 -5.80 -12.38 21.86
C THR A 303 -6.54 -13.66 21.52
N PHE A 304 -7.12 -13.75 20.32
CA PHE A 304 -7.75 -14.96 19.83
C PHE A 304 -6.73 -16.10 19.70
N LEU A 305 -5.56 -15.85 19.08
CA LEU A 305 -4.49 -16.85 18.99
C LEU A 305 -4.04 -17.31 20.37
N LEU A 306 -3.84 -16.41 21.33
CA LEU A 306 -3.46 -16.75 22.70
C LEU A 306 -4.46 -17.69 23.35
N LYS A 307 -5.76 -17.48 23.14
CA LYS A 307 -6.83 -18.32 23.68
C LYS A 307 -6.75 -19.77 23.20
N TYR A 308 -6.39 -20.01 21.91
CA TYR A 308 -6.45 -21.34 21.29
C TYR A 308 -5.08 -21.98 21.09
N THR A 309 -4.04 -21.20 20.80
CA THR A 309 -2.71 -21.74 20.47
C THR A 309 -1.69 -21.57 21.59
N LYS A 310 -2.00 -20.75 22.60
CA LYS A 310 -1.10 -20.31 23.66
C LYS A 310 0.13 -19.54 23.16
N HIS A 311 0.13 -19.13 21.89
CA HIS A 311 1.15 -18.28 21.29
C HIS A 311 0.58 -16.89 21.07
N CYS A 312 1.38 -15.86 21.33
CA CYS A 312 1.01 -14.46 21.16
C CYS A 312 2.26 -13.63 20.89
N ASN A 313 2.17 -12.71 19.94
CA ASN A 313 3.26 -11.83 19.54
C ASN A 313 2.91 -10.36 19.86
N LEU A 314 2.67 -10.08 21.16
CA LEU A 314 2.39 -8.73 21.65
C LEU A 314 3.52 -8.26 22.58
N ALA A 315 3.64 -6.93 22.74
CA ALA A 315 4.50 -6.33 23.76
C ALA A 315 4.04 -6.71 25.19
N ASP A 316 4.98 -6.78 26.14
CA ASP A 316 4.75 -7.25 27.51
C ASP A 316 3.58 -6.57 28.20
N ASP A 317 3.40 -5.26 28.02
CA ASP A 317 2.30 -4.49 28.62
C ASP A 317 0.93 -4.93 28.08
N LEU A 318 0.84 -5.25 26.79
CA LEU A 318 -0.39 -5.73 26.17
C LEU A 318 -0.63 -7.22 26.43
N MET A 319 0.41 -8.01 26.64
CA MET A 319 0.30 -9.43 26.93
C MET A 319 -0.60 -9.70 28.14
N LYS A 320 -0.46 -8.92 29.22
CA LYS A 320 -1.30 -9.07 30.43
C LYS A 320 -2.77 -8.79 30.13
N VAL A 321 -3.04 -7.78 29.30
CA VAL A 321 -4.41 -7.43 28.91
C VAL A 321 -4.96 -8.50 27.97
N ALA A 322 -4.16 -8.98 27.02
CA ALA A 322 -4.54 -10.07 26.11
C ALA A 322 -4.88 -11.36 26.88
N ALA A 323 -4.09 -11.71 27.89
CA ALA A 323 -4.36 -12.87 28.74
C ALA A 323 -5.70 -12.73 29.49
N PHE A 324 -5.98 -11.54 30.05
CA PHE A 324 -7.28 -11.25 30.67
C PHE A 324 -8.44 -11.36 29.67
N PHE A 325 -8.29 -10.80 28.47
CA PHE A 325 -9.30 -10.89 27.41
C PHE A 325 -9.48 -12.33 26.93
N ALA A 326 -8.40 -13.09 26.73
CA ALA A 326 -8.45 -14.49 26.31
C ALA A 326 -9.16 -15.39 27.33
N GLU A 327 -9.03 -15.09 28.64
CA GLU A 327 -9.73 -15.82 29.70
C GLU A 327 -11.22 -15.47 29.78
N LYS A 328 -11.57 -14.19 29.67
CA LYS A 328 -12.89 -13.65 30.03
C LYS A 328 -13.82 -13.41 28.84
N ILE A 329 -13.29 -13.29 27.63
CA ILE A 329 -14.07 -12.92 26.44
C ILE A 329 -14.37 -14.16 25.59
N GLU A 330 -15.63 -14.30 25.18
CA GLU A 330 -16.07 -15.35 24.25
C GLU A 330 -15.76 -14.99 22.79
N ILE A 331 -15.78 -15.98 21.90
CA ILE A 331 -15.46 -15.80 20.47
C ILE A 331 -16.38 -14.80 19.81
N ASP A 332 -17.68 -14.94 20.03
CA ASP A 332 -18.70 -14.06 19.47
C ASP A 332 -18.49 -12.58 19.85
N GLN A 333 -17.91 -12.33 21.01
CA GLN A 333 -17.57 -10.98 21.46
C GLN A 333 -16.30 -10.46 20.78
N ILE A 334 -15.29 -11.32 20.58
CA ILE A 334 -14.08 -10.95 19.79
C ILE A 334 -14.50 -10.59 18.36
N GLU A 335 -15.33 -11.43 17.73
CA GLU A 335 -15.86 -11.15 16.38
C GLU A 335 -16.68 -9.86 16.33
N ALA A 336 -17.52 -9.60 17.34
CA ALA A 336 -18.33 -8.38 17.40
C ALA A 336 -17.43 -7.14 17.56
N LEU A 337 -16.38 -7.20 18.41
CA LEU A 337 -15.40 -6.13 18.52
C LEU A 337 -14.63 -5.91 17.23
N GLN A 338 -14.25 -6.98 16.53
CA GLN A 338 -13.59 -6.91 15.24
C GLN A 338 -14.45 -6.16 14.21
N ARG A 339 -15.71 -6.59 14.03
CA ARG A 339 -16.64 -5.94 13.09
C ARG A 339 -16.87 -4.45 13.42
N LEU A 340 -16.99 -4.12 14.71
CA LEU A 340 -17.10 -2.72 15.14
C LEU A 340 -15.84 -1.91 14.81
N THR A 341 -14.67 -2.52 14.95
CA THR A 341 -13.39 -1.85 14.67
C THR A 341 -13.20 -1.64 13.16
N GLU A 342 -13.53 -2.64 12.33
CA GLU A 342 -13.53 -2.54 10.86
C GLU A 342 -14.47 -1.44 10.37
N SER A 343 -15.69 -1.35 10.97
CA SER A 343 -16.64 -0.25 10.68
C SER A 343 -16.05 1.11 11.02
N ALA A 344 -15.35 1.23 12.15
CA ALA A 344 -14.72 2.49 12.55
C ALA A 344 -13.58 2.91 11.60
N VAL A 345 -12.75 1.96 11.16
CA VAL A 345 -11.71 2.19 10.12
C VAL A 345 -12.35 2.74 8.85
N TYR A 346 -13.40 2.06 8.37
CA TYR A 346 -14.12 2.47 7.16
C TYR A 346 -14.72 3.88 7.25
N GLU A 347 -15.30 4.24 8.41
CA GLU A 347 -15.86 5.57 8.64
C GLU A 347 -14.77 6.67 8.71
N ILE A 348 -13.59 6.37 9.28
CA ILE A 348 -12.41 7.27 9.31
C ILE A 348 -11.89 7.50 7.89
N GLU A 349 -11.77 6.46 7.07
CA GLU A 349 -11.30 6.56 5.68
C GLU A 349 -12.22 7.44 4.82
N ARG A 350 -13.51 7.45 5.12
CA ARG A 350 -14.52 8.30 4.45
C ARG A 350 -14.68 9.69 5.04
N ASN A 351 -13.67 10.17 5.77
CA ASN A 351 -13.68 11.50 6.35
C ASN A 351 -14.80 11.75 7.38
N GLY A 352 -15.31 10.72 8.05
CA GLY A 352 -16.26 10.85 9.15
C GLY A 352 -15.69 11.67 10.33
N ASN A 353 -16.57 12.17 11.20
CA ASN A 353 -16.14 12.90 12.39
C ASN A 353 -15.49 11.94 13.39
N ALA A 354 -14.17 12.04 13.56
CA ALA A 354 -13.38 11.14 14.39
C ALA A 354 -13.89 11.04 15.85
N LYS A 355 -14.26 12.17 16.46
CA LYS A 355 -14.78 12.19 17.84
C LYS A 355 -16.09 11.41 17.95
N LEU A 356 -17.03 11.58 17.00
CA LEU A 356 -18.28 10.84 16.99
C LEU A 356 -18.06 9.35 16.76
N ILE A 357 -17.17 8.99 15.84
CA ILE A 357 -16.82 7.59 15.54
C ILE A 357 -16.26 6.93 16.79
N LEU A 358 -15.26 7.54 17.41
CA LEU A 358 -14.62 7.02 18.63
C LEU A 358 -15.59 6.89 19.81
N MET A 359 -16.48 7.87 20.02
CA MET A 359 -17.50 7.81 21.06
C MET A 359 -18.50 6.67 20.81
N ASN A 360 -19.03 6.57 19.60
CA ASN A 360 -19.93 5.49 19.21
C ASN A 360 -19.28 4.11 19.37
N TYR A 361 -18.02 4.01 18.93
CA TYR A 361 -17.23 2.80 19.07
C TYR A 361 -17.01 2.41 20.53
N ALA A 362 -16.66 3.36 21.42
CA ALA A 362 -16.51 3.13 22.84
C ALA A 362 -17.79 2.60 23.50
N ILE A 363 -18.94 3.21 23.18
CA ILE A 363 -20.25 2.81 23.72
C ILE A 363 -20.60 1.40 23.24
N LYS A 364 -20.46 1.11 21.96
CA LYS A 364 -20.78 -0.21 21.39
C LYS A 364 -19.85 -1.30 21.93
N SER A 365 -18.54 -1.04 22.01
CA SER A 365 -17.56 -1.99 22.54
C SER A 365 -17.82 -2.30 24.03
N SER A 366 -18.13 -1.30 24.84
CA SER A 366 -18.53 -1.51 26.24
C SER A 366 -19.80 -2.35 26.37
N LYS A 367 -20.79 -2.19 25.46
CA LYS A 367 -22.00 -3.02 25.44
C LYS A 367 -21.72 -4.47 25.08
N VAL A 368 -20.81 -4.73 24.14
CA VAL A 368 -20.38 -6.09 23.78
C VAL A 368 -19.74 -6.77 24.99
N LEU A 369 -18.91 -6.05 25.75
CA LEU A 369 -18.24 -6.58 26.93
C LEU A 369 -19.17 -6.72 28.15
N ASN A 370 -20.21 -5.89 28.30
CA ASN A 370 -21.18 -5.98 29.41
C ASN A 370 -21.96 -7.31 29.44
N ARG A 371 -22.08 -8.01 28.32
CA ARG A 371 -22.71 -9.35 28.26
C ARG A 371 -21.94 -10.41 29.06
N ILE A 372 -20.68 -10.15 29.43
CA ILE A 372 -19.85 -11.04 30.25
C ILE A 372 -20.37 -11.11 31.70
N TYR A 373 -20.86 -9.99 32.25
CA TYR A 373 -21.25 -9.88 33.67
C TYR A 373 -22.67 -10.34 33.97
N PHE A 374 -23.55 -10.39 32.94
CA PHE A 374 -24.91 -10.89 33.15
C PHE A 374 -25.04 -12.41 33.15
N LYS A 375 -24.00 -13.14 32.66
CA LYS A 375 -23.99 -14.62 32.68
C LYS A 375 -23.46 -15.21 34.03
N GLU A 376 -22.74 -14.41 34.80
CA GLU A 376 -22.25 -14.84 36.12
C GLU A 376 -23.24 -14.53 37.29
N LEU A 377 -24.38 -13.85 37.00
CA LEU A 377 -25.39 -13.46 37.99
C LEU A 377 -26.72 -14.21 37.80
N ASN A 378 -26.84 -15.19 36.93
CA ASN A 378 -27.91 -16.15 36.79
C ASN A 378 -27.34 -17.57 36.92
#